data_4a2a420604b03e87c142306ceda53f8b
#
_entry.id   4a2a420604b03e87c142306ceda53f8b
#
_cell.length_a   1.000
_cell.length_b   1.000
_cell.length_c   1.000
_cell.angle_alpha   90.00
_cell.angle_beta   90.00
_cell.angle_gamma   90.00
#
_symmetry.space_group_name_H-M   'P 1'
#
loop_
_entity.id
_entity.type
_entity.pdbx_description
1 polymer ?
#
loop_
_entity_poly.entity_id
_entity_poly.type
_entity_poly.pdbx_seq_one_letter_code
_entity_poly.pdbx_strand_id
1 'polypeptide(L)'
;MKNLVSIFAGHDSNISFYHAEKDEYHTIEIERLVQKRYFRLHEDNSPEYQKDILIQCRDIAEREWGIKNDYEAFLVSSDGYIQTDPREVFNVEKVITIASHHQTHAASALHLSPFKQALIISYDGGGDDGHFNIYLGDKERGIRLLENIPSDFGGGYLLCGAMVREVSESSRHMLALSGKLMGLCA
;
A
#
# COMPACT_ATOMS: atom_id res chain seq x y z
N MET A 1 0.58 12.64 20.61
CA MET A 1 0.17 12.12 19.27
C MET A 1 -0.60 10.85 19.54
N LYS A 2 -1.71 10.62 18.86
CA LYS A 2 -2.46 9.36 18.92
C LYS A 2 -1.96 8.37 17.89
N ASN A 3 -2.34 7.10 18.04
CA ASN A 3 -2.04 6.08 17.05
C ASN A 3 -2.66 6.41 15.69
N LEU A 4 -2.10 5.85 14.63
CA LEU A 4 -2.67 5.94 13.27
C LEU A 4 -2.85 4.53 12.73
N VAL A 5 -3.80 4.35 11.84
CA VAL A 5 -3.99 3.12 11.09
C VAL A 5 -4.22 3.45 9.62
N SER A 6 -3.64 2.67 8.72
CA SER A 6 -3.81 2.84 7.28
C SER A 6 -4.04 1.50 6.60
N ILE A 7 -4.83 1.50 5.53
CA ILE A 7 -5.09 0.31 4.73
C ILE A 7 -4.88 0.58 3.24
N PHE A 8 -4.26 -0.39 2.57
CA PHE A 8 -4.33 -0.57 1.14
C PHE A 8 -5.12 -1.85 0.85
N ALA A 9 -6.29 -1.72 0.25
CA ALA A 9 -7.20 -2.84 0.02
C ALA A 9 -7.13 -3.41 -1.41
N GLY A 10 -6.21 -2.89 -2.24
CA GLY A 10 -5.91 -3.36 -3.60
C GLY A 10 -5.14 -4.69 -3.62
N HIS A 11 -4.39 -4.96 -4.69
CA HIS A 11 -3.52 -6.14 -4.76
C HIS A 11 -2.47 -6.11 -3.64
N ASP A 12 -2.13 -7.27 -3.10
CA ASP A 12 -1.21 -7.37 -1.95
C ASP A 12 -1.71 -6.57 -0.75
N SER A 13 -3.02 -6.66 -0.47
CA SER A 13 -3.71 -5.90 0.58
C SER A 13 -2.96 -5.97 1.91
N ASN A 14 -2.79 -4.83 2.53
CA ASN A 14 -2.11 -4.72 3.83
C ASN A 14 -2.76 -3.64 4.70
N ILE A 15 -2.55 -3.76 6.00
CA ILE A 15 -2.93 -2.77 7.00
C ILE A 15 -1.73 -2.45 7.87
N SER A 16 -1.47 -1.17 8.07
CA SER A 16 -0.34 -0.69 8.85
C SER A 16 -0.81 0.13 10.04
N PHE A 17 -0.13 -0.03 11.15
CA PHE A 17 -0.39 0.63 12.42
C PHE A 17 0.84 1.42 12.86
N TYR A 18 0.63 2.66 13.27
CA TYR A 18 1.64 3.46 13.94
C TYR A 18 1.35 3.51 15.43
N HIS A 19 2.31 3.07 16.23
CA HIS A 19 2.25 3.12 17.68
C HIS A 19 2.91 4.41 18.18
N ALA A 20 2.10 5.39 18.52
CA ALA A 20 2.57 6.75 18.81
C ALA A 20 3.49 6.85 20.06
N GLU A 21 3.25 6.03 21.09
CA GLU A 21 4.05 6.05 22.31
C GLU A 21 5.46 5.45 22.12
N LYS A 22 5.60 4.49 21.19
CA LYS A 22 6.87 3.80 20.93
C LYS A 22 7.60 4.32 19.69
N ASP A 23 6.93 5.14 18.88
CA ASP A 23 7.39 5.58 17.55
C ASP A 23 7.72 4.40 16.62
N GLU A 24 6.83 3.41 16.60
CA GLU A 24 6.99 2.16 15.84
C GLU A 24 5.90 1.98 14.80
N TYR A 25 6.27 1.38 13.67
CA TYR A 25 5.35 0.97 12.61
C TYR A 25 5.26 -0.54 12.53
N HIS A 26 4.03 -1.05 12.39
CA HIS A 26 3.76 -2.46 12.24
C HIS A 26 2.82 -2.67 11.05
N THR A 27 3.06 -3.72 10.27
CA THR A 27 2.25 -4.01 9.09
C THR A 27 1.82 -5.47 9.09
N ILE A 28 0.54 -5.69 8.76
CA ILE A 28 -0.03 -7.01 8.49
C ILE A 28 -0.25 -7.12 6.99
N GLU A 29 0.43 -8.04 6.34
CA GLU A 29 0.12 -8.46 4.98
C GLU A 29 -1.12 -9.36 5.03
N ILE A 30 -2.27 -8.85 4.58
CA ILE A 30 -3.56 -9.56 4.70
C ILE A 30 -3.53 -10.89 3.92
N GLU A 31 -2.79 -10.96 2.80
CA GLU A 31 -2.62 -12.21 2.05
C GLU A 31 -2.02 -13.34 2.89
N ARG A 32 -1.15 -13.03 3.86
CA ARG A 32 -0.60 -14.03 4.79
C ARG A 32 -1.62 -14.45 5.84
N LEU A 33 -2.44 -13.52 6.30
CA LEU A 33 -3.53 -13.81 7.24
C LEU A 33 -4.55 -14.77 6.62
N VAL A 34 -4.94 -14.52 5.36
CA VAL A 34 -5.92 -15.34 4.63
C VAL A 34 -5.30 -16.48 3.82
N GLN A 35 -3.96 -16.60 3.79
CA GLN A 35 -3.19 -17.60 3.02
C GLN A 35 -3.50 -17.62 1.52
N LYS A 36 -3.74 -16.45 0.93
CA LYS A 36 -4.09 -16.29 -0.49
C LYS A 36 -3.20 -15.24 -1.13
N ARG A 37 -2.32 -15.65 -2.06
CA ARG A 37 -1.43 -14.74 -2.81
C ARG A 37 -2.22 -13.77 -3.69
N TYR A 38 -1.70 -12.55 -3.82
CA TYR A 38 -2.31 -11.46 -4.59
C TYR A 38 -3.73 -11.14 -4.11
N PHE A 39 -3.97 -11.31 -2.82
CA PHE A 39 -5.28 -11.07 -2.24
C PHE A 39 -5.65 -9.59 -2.34
N ARG A 40 -6.91 -9.35 -2.73
CA ARG A 40 -7.49 -8.01 -2.84
C ARG A 40 -8.71 -7.94 -1.94
N LEU A 41 -8.61 -7.15 -0.89
CA LEU A 41 -9.69 -7.06 0.09
C LEU A 41 -10.95 -6.41 -0.49
N HIS A 42 -10.80 -5.51 -1.49
CA HIS A 42 -11.93 -4.81 -2.11
C HIS A 42 -12.64 -5.62 -3.19
N GLU A 43 -12.00 -6.65 -3.78
CA GLU A 43 -12.59 -7.46 -4.85
C GLU A 43 -13.35 -8.66 -4.28
N ASP A 44 -14.58 -8.89 -4.78
CA ASP A 44 -15.42 -10.07 -4.51
C ASP A 44 -15.64 -10.40 -3.02
N ASN A 45 -15.43 -9.42 -2.12
CA ASN A 45 -15.56 -9.63 -0.69
C ASN A 45 -16.74 -8.82 -0.14
N SER A 46 -17.63 -9.48 0.60
CA SER A 46 -18.74 -8.79 1.25
C SER A 46 -18.26 -7.82 2.34
N PRO A 47 -19.05 -6.79 2.67
CA PRO A 47 -18.74 -5.90 3.79
C PRO A 47 -18.49 -6.65 5.10
N GLU A 48 -19.24 -7.72 5.37
CA GLU A 48 -19.09 -8.54 6.56
C GLU A 48 -17.74 -9.25 6.59
N TYR A 49 -17.31 -9.83 5.46
CA TYR A 49 -16.00 -10.47 5.36
C TYR A 49 -14.86 -9.46 5.51
N GLN A 50 -14.99 -8.28 4.90
CA GLN A 50 -14.02 -7.20 5.10
C GLN A 50 -13.94 -6.80 6.57
N LYS A 51 -15.09 -6.66 7.24
CA LYS A 51 -15.18 -6.32 8.66
C LYS A 51 -14.48 -7.36 9.53
N ASP A 52 -14.70 -8.65 9.26
CA ASP A 52 -14.08 -9.75 10.02
C ASP A 52 -12.54 -9.71 9.90
N ILE A 53 -12.02 -9.43 8.71
CA ILE A 53 -10.57 -9.28 8.50
C ILE A 53 -10.04 -8.06 9.27
N LEU A 54 -10.72 -6.94 9.22
CA LEU A 54 -10.31 -5.73 9.93
C LEU A 54 -10.32 -5.94 11.46
N ILE A 55 -11.31 -6.67 11.98
CA ILE A 55 -11.37 -7.07 13.41
C ILE A 55 -10.15 -7.92 13.76
N GLN A 56 -9.83 -8.94 12.96
CA GLN A 56 -8.67 -9.79 13.20
C GLN A 56 -7.36 -8.97 13.19
N CYS A 57 -7.21 -8.05 12.26
CA CYS A 57 -6.03 -7.17 12.21
C CYS A 57 -5.92 -6.27 13.45
N ARG A 58 -7.03 -5.67 13.89
CA ARG A 58 -7.09 -4.88 15.12
C ARG A 58 -6.69 -5.73 16.35
N ASP A 59 -7.27 -6.91 16.47
CA ASP A 59 -7.02 -7.80 17.62
C ASP A 59 -5.55 -8.27 17.65
N ILE A 60 -4.92 -8.47 16.49
CA ILE A 60 -3.49 -8.74 16.39
C ILE A 60 -2.70 -7.52 16.87
N ALA A 61 -3.03 -6.31 16.42
CA ALA A 61 -2.34 -5.09 16.80
C ALA A 61 -2.43 -4.84 18.32
N GLU A 62 -3.58 -5.08 18.93
CA GLU A 62 -3.76 -4.96 20.38
C GLU A 62 -2.95 -6.01 21.13
N ARG A 63 -3.03 -7.28 20.71
CA ARG A 63 -2.41 -8.41 21.42
C ARG A 63 -0.89 -8.43 21.27
N GLU A 64 -0.38 -8.30 20.03
CA GLU A 64 1.06 -8.50 19.74
C GLU A 64 1.88 -7.25 19.97
N TRP A 65 1.30 -6.07 19.73
CA TRP A 65 2.05 -4.80 19.79
C TRP A 65 1.58 -3.86 20.89
N GLY A 66 0.46 -4.16 21.55
CA GLY A 66 -0.12 -3.34 22.61
C GLY A 66 -0.74 -2.04 22.10
N ILE A 67 -1.09 -1.96 20.82
CA ILE A 67 -1.71 -0.78 20.22
C ILE A 67 -3.16 -0.73 20.64
N LYS A 68 -3.54 0.23 21.48
CA LYS A 68 -4.92 0.43 21.91
C LYS A 68 -5.80 0.87 20.75
N ASN A 69 -7.05 0.41 20.73
CA ASN A 69 -8.04 0.81 19.74
C ASN A 69 -8.51 2.25 19.96
N ASP A 70 -7.59 3.20 19.82
CA ASP A 70 -7.81 4.64 19.89
C ASP A 70 -6.86 5.36 18.92
N TYR A 71 -7.42 5.79 17.79
CA TYR A 71 -6.64 6.31 16.66
C TYR A 71 -7.06 7.73 16.32
N GLU A 72 -6.09 8.57 15.96
CA GLU A 72 -6.36 9.90 15.41
C GLU A 72 -7.00 9.82 14.02
N ALA A 73 -6.51 8.91 13.19
CA ALA A 73 -7.01 8.74 11.83
C ALA A 73 -6.93 7.30 11.34
N PHE A 74 -7.90 6.97 10.49
CA PHE A 74 -7.86 5.82 9.58
C PHE A 74 -7.62 6.34 8.17
N LEU A 75 -6.55 5.89 7.54
CA LEU A 75 -6.14 6.29 6.21
C LEU A 75 -6.48 5.16 5.23
N VAL A 76 -7.20 5.48 4.15
CA VAL A 76 -7.56 4.52 3.12
C VAL A 76 -7.07 5.00 1.76
N SER A 77 -6.45 4.12 0.99
CA SER A 77 -6.04 4.44 -0.38
C SER A 77 -7.26 4.50 -1.30
N SER A 78 -7.28 5.46 -2.22
CA SER A 78 -8.30 5.56 -3.27
C SER A 78 -8.29 4.39 -4.24
N ASP A 79 -7.12 3.77 -4.47
CA ASP A 79 -6.94 2.63 -5.37
C ASP A 79 -7.54 1.32 -4.84
N GLY A 80 -7.93 1.29 -3.60
CA GLY A 80 -8.50 0.11 -2.95
C GLY A 80 -9.45 0.54 -1.85
N TYR A 81 -10.70 0.86 -2.22
CA TYR A 81 -11.73 1.20 -1.26
C TYR A 81 -12.18 -0.02 -0.46
N ILE A 82 -12.63 0.21 0.75
CA ILE A 82 -13.34 -0.78 1.56
C ILE A 82 -14.81 -0.40 1.63
N GLN A 83 -15.70 -1.39 1.64
CA GLN A 83 -17.16 -1.17 1.74
C GLN A 83 -17.62 -1.01 3.19
N THR A 84 -16.87 -1.60 4.13
CA THR A 84 -17.11 -1.48 5.56
C THR A 84 -16.69 -0.09 6.06
N ASP A 85 -17.53 0.58 6.82
CA ASP A 85 -17.10 1.80 7.53
C ASP A 85 -16.04 1.44 8.58
N PRO A 86 -14.82 1.99 8.49
CA PRO A 86 -13.77 1.70 9.47
C PRO A 86 -14.17 1.98 10.91
N ARG A 87 -15.11 2.90 11.14
CA ARG A 87 -15.63 3.26 12.48
C ARG A 87 -16.39 2.12 13.15
N GLU A 88 -16.84 1.12 12.38
CA GLU A 88 -17.47 -0.07 12.95
C GLU A 88 -16.47 -1.02 13.62
N VAL A 89 -15.18 -0.85 13.33
CA VAL A 89 -14.10 -1.71 13.83
C VAL A 89 -13.12 -0.94 14.70
N PHE A 90 -12.75 0.26 14.27
CA PHE A 90 -11.73 1.09 14.91
C PHE A 90 -12.35 2.31 15.57
N ASN A 91 -11.94 2.61 16.80
CA ASN A 91 -12.26 3.89 17.44
C ASN A 91 -11.36 4.98 16.83
N VAL A 92 -11.86 5.66 15.80
CA VAL A 92 -11.12 6.67 15.03
C VAL A 92 -11.81 8.03 15.07
N GLU A 93 -11.03 9.10 15.19
CA GLU A 93 -11.57 10.46 15.14
C GLU A 93 -11.97 10.87 13.72
N LYS A 94 -11.18 10.46 12.71
CA LYS A 94 -11.40 10.80 11.30
C LYS A 94 -11.01 9.67 10.36
N VAL A 95 -11.70 9.59 9.24
CA VAL A 95 -11.33 8.73 8.10
C VAL A 95 -10.86 9.64 6.98
N ILE A 96 -9.70 9.35 6.41
CA ILE A 96 -9.06 10.15 5.37
C ILE A 96 -8.78 9.26 4.18
N THR A 97 -9.33 9.61 3.02
CA THR A 97 -8.97 8.97 1.75
C THR A 97 -7.73 9.63 1.18
N ILE A 98 -6.71 8.84 0.89
CA ILE A 98 -5.49 9.30 0.22
C ILE A 98 -5.64 9.01 -1.26
N ALA A 99 -5.79 10.06 -2.04
CA ALA A 99 -5.93 10.01 -3.50
C ALA A 99 -4.59 10.41 -4.12
N SER A 100 -3.62 9.51 -4.11
CA SER A 100 -2.37 9.66 -4.88
C SER A 100 -1.45 8.49 -4.59
N HIS A 101 -1.44 7.52 -5.47
CA HIS A 101 -0.65 6.30 -5.36
C HIS A 101 0.86 6.60 -5.30
N HIS A 102 1.38 7.29 -6.29
CA HIS A 102 2.80 7.64 -6.34
C HIS A 102 3.25 8.60 -5.24
N GLN A 103 2.37 9.47 -4.75
CA GLN A 103 2.69 10.33 -3.61
C GLN A 103 2.89 9.51 -2.33
N THR A 104 2.14 8.43 -2.15
CA THR A 104 2.33 7.51 -1.01
C THR A 104 3.69 6.80 -1.08
N HIS A 105 4.08 6.33 -2.27
CA HIS A 105 5.42 5.78 -2.50
C HIS A 105 6.51 6.81 -2.20
N ALA A 106 6.35 8.03 -2.69
CA ALA A 106 7.31 9.12 -2.48
C ALA A 106 7.42 9.51 -0.99
N ALA A 107 6.29 9.54 -0.27
CA ALA A 107 6.27 9.79 1.18
C ALA A 107 7.03 8.72 1.94
N SER A 108 6.75 7.46 1.67
CA SER A 108 7.43 6.32 2.29
C SER A 108 8.94 6.37 2.03
N ALA A 109 9.35 6.58 0.77
CA ALA A 109 10.76 6.69 0.40
C ALA A 109 11.47 7.84 1.12
N LEU A 110 10.84 9.02 1.21
CA LEU A 110 11.42 10.17 1.90
C LEU A 110 11.60 9.91 3.40
N HIS A 111 10.54 9.43 4.06
CA HIS A 111 10.55 9.25 5.51
C HIS A 111 11.50 8.14 5.98
N LEU A 112 11.64 7.07 5.20
CA LEU A 112 12.57 5.97 5.46
C LEU A 112 14.02 6.31 5.07
N SER A 113 14.25 7.36 4.26
CA SER A 113 15.58 7.78 3.86
C SER A 113 16.29 8.60 4.95
N PRO A 114 17.63 8.70 4.94
CA PRO A 114 18.37 9.58 5.84
C PRO A 114 18.29 11.06 5.43
N PHE A 115 17.73 11.39 4.27
CA PHE A 115 17.72 12.73 3.72
C PHE A 115 16.62 13.60 4.33
N LYS A 116 16.94 14.86 4.65
CA LYS A 116 15.94 15.86 5.05
C LYS A 116 15.17 16.39 3.83
N GLN A 117 15.86 16.51 2.69
CA GLN A 117 15.30 16.92 1.40
C GLN A 117 15.83 16.00 0.32
N ALA A 118 14.98 15.66 -0.65
CA ALA A 118 15.34 14.78 -1.77
C ALA A 118 14.53 15.08 -3.02
N LEU A 119 15.15 14.86 -4.18
CA LEU A 119 14.44 14.61 -5.41
C LEU A 119 14.00 13.14 -5.38
N ILE A 120 12.72 12.90 -5.60
CA ILE A 120 12.13 11.57 -5.51
C ILE A 120 11.56 11.20 -6.86
N ILE A 121 11.96 10.06 -7.37
CA ILE A 121 11.44 9.46 -8.60
C ILE A 121 10.58 8.28 -8.19
N SER A 122 9.30 8.32 -8.55
CA SER A 122 8.35 7.23 -8.33
C SER A 122 7.82 6.75 -9.68
N TYR A 123 8.02 5.47 -9.98
CA TYR A 123 7.47 4.85 -11.18
C TYR A 123 6.94 3.45 -10.85
N ASP A 124 5.82 3.11 -11.47
CA ASP A 124 5.12 1.85 -11.24
C ASP A 124 4.33 1.44 -12.51
N GLY A 125 3.63 0.30 -12.44
CA GLY A 125 2.71 -0.16 -13.48
C GLY A 125 1.43 0.67 -13.59
N GLY A 126 1.19 1.60 -12.68
CA GLY A 126 0.08 2.56 -12.70
C GLY A 126 -0.46 2.88 -11.32
N GLY A 127 -1.16 3.99 -11.24
CA GLY A 127 -1.87 4.49 -10.08
C GLY A 127 -2.86 5.55 -10.51
N ASP A 128 -3.65 6.08 -9.58
CA ASP A 128 -4.61 7.17 -9.84
C ASP A 128 -3.95 8.48 -10.30
N ASP A 129 -2.65 8.64 -10.02
CA ASP A 129 -1.83 9.79 -10.39
C ASP A 129 -0.79 9.48 -11.50
N GLY A 130 -1.02 8.42 -12.29
CA GLY A 130 -0.21 8.07 -13.47
C GLY A 130 0.74 6.91 -13.25
N HIS A 131 1.87 6.89 -13.99
CA HIS A 131 2.83 5.79 -14.01
C HIS A 131 4.24 6.22 -13.56
N PHE A 132 4.59 7.49 -13.80
CA PHE A 132 5.92 8.01 -13.51
C PHE A 132 5.85 9.46 -13.05
N ASN A 133 6.22 9.69 -11.79
CA ASN A 133 6.16 11.01 -11.16
C ASN A 133 7.50 11.41 -10.56
N ILE A 134 7.81 12.70 -10.66
CA ILE A 134 8.97 13.32 -10.02
C ILE A 134 8.49 14.29 -8.96
N TYR A 135 8.99 14.13 -7.73
CA TYR A 135 8.65 14.97 -6.59
C TYR A 135 9.88 15.64 -5.98
N LEU A 136 9.65 16.79 -5.39
CA LEU A 136 10.54 17.37 -4.39
C LEU A 136 9.98 17.06 -2.99
N GLY A 137 10.75 16.35 -2.20
CA GLY A 137 10.40 15.99 -0.83
C GLY A 137 11.20 16.80 0.18
N ASP A 138 10.54 17.21 1.26
CA ASP A 138 11.10 17.86 2.42
C ASP A 138 10.38 17.33 3.66
N LYS A 139 11.13 16.78 4.65
CA LYS A 139 10.53 16.16 5.84
C LYS A 139 9.71 17.13 6.71
N GLU A 140 9.96 18.43 6.62
CA GLU A 140 9.25 19.47 7.36
C GLU A 140 8.08 20.07 6.55
N ARG A 141 8.24 20.18 5.22
CA ARG A 141 7.29 20.85 4.33
C ARG A 141 6.40 19.91 3.52
N GLY A 142 6.71 18.61 3.56
CA GLY A 142 6.00 17.59 2.83
C GLY A 142 6.53 17.36 1.41
N ILE A 143 5.68 16.77 0.57
CA ILE A 143 6.04 16.33 -0.78
C ILE A 143 5.26 17.14 -1.81
N ARG A 144 5.97 17.65 -2.83
CA ARG A 144 5.40 18.41 -3.91
C ARG A 144 5.73 17.77 -5.26
N LEU A 145 4.71 17.49 -6.05
CA LEU A 145 4.87 17.03 -7.44
C LEU A 145 5.58 18.12 -8.26
N LEU A 146 6.62 17.73 -8.98
CA LEU A 146 7.32 18.56 -9.94
C LEU A 146 6.84 18.26 -11.35
N GLU A 147 6.77 16.98 -11.71
CA GLU A 147 6.44 16.54 -13.06
C GLU A 147 5.77 15.17 -13.05
N ASN A 148 4.77 15.01 -13.92
CA ASN A 148 4.18 13.73 -14.29
C ASN A 148 4.65 13.39 -15.70
N ILE A 149 5.34 12.27 -15.86
CA ILE A 149 5.89 11.83 -17.14
C ILE A 149 4.96 10.74 -17.70
N PRO A 150 4.42 10.89 -18.92
CA PRO A 150 3.50 9.93 -19.52
C PRO A 150 4.24 8.71 -20.08
N SER A 151 5.02 8.03 -19.24
CA SER A 151 5.79 6.84 -19.60
C SER A 151 5.47 5.71 -18.65
N ASP A 152 5.03 4.59 -19.20
CA ASP A 152 4.70 3.36 -18.44
C ASP A 152 5.84 2.34 -18.56
N PHE A 153 6.86 2.51 -17.71
CA PHE A 153 7.97 1.55 -17.64
C PHE A 153 7.57 0.24 -16.96
N GLY A 154 6.67 0.29 -15.97
CA GLY A 154 6.18 -0.89 -15.27
C GLY A 154 5.39 -1.80 -16.19
N GLY A 155 4.43 -1.24 -16.93
CA GLY A 155 3.66 -1.97 -17.95
C GLY A 155 4.54 -2.48 -19.08
N GLY A 156 5.52 -1.68 -19.54
CA GLY A 156 6.51 -2.13 -20.53
C GLY A 156 7.32 -3.35 -20.05
N TYR A 157 7.74 -3.34 -18.78
CA TYR A 157 8.46 -4.48 -18.19
C TYR A 157 7.58 -5.73 -18.05
N LEU A 158 6.31 -5.54 -17.67
CA LEU A 158 5.32 -6.61 -17.61
C LEU A 158 5.09 -7.23 -19.00
N LEU A 159 4.98 -6.42 -20.05
CA LEU A 159 4.84 -6.89 -21.43
C LEU A 159 6.08 -7.68 -21.87
N CYS A 160 7.28 -7.24 -21.53
CA CYS A 160 8.50 -8.03 -21.78
C CYS A 160 8.43 -9.40 -21.13
N GLY A 161 7.97 -9.49 -19.88
CA GLY A 161 7.76 -10.77 -19.20
C GLY A 161 6.72 -11.65 -19.89
N ALA A 162 5.65 -11.07 -20.41
CA ALA A 162 4.61 -11.80 -21.14
C ALA A 162 5.11 -12.37 -22.50
N MET A 163 6.08 -11.70 -23.13
CA MET A 163 6.67 -12.15 -24.40
C MET A 163 7.71 -13.27 -24.23
N VAL A 164 8.25 -13.44 -23.02
CA VAL A 164 9.20 -14.53 -22.73
C VAL A 164 8.43 -15.79 -22.38
N ARG A 165 8.58 -16.82 -23.22
CA ARG A 165 7.79 -18.06 -23.14
C ARG A 165 7.94 -18.75 -21.78
N GLU A 166 9.18 -18.87 -21.27
CA GLU A 166 9.50 -19.51 -19.99
C GLU A 166 8.86 -18.78 -18.80
N VAL A 167 8.65 -17.46 -18.92
CA VAL A 167 8.00 -16.61 -17.93
C VAL A 167 6.48 -16.74 -18.05
N SER A 168 5.93 -16.58 -19.25
CA SER A 168 4.49 -16.56 -19.50
C SER A 168 3.81 -17.91 -19.24
N GLU A 169 4.41 -19.02 -19.69
CA GLU A 169 3.87 -20.36 -19.46
C GLU A 169 3.95 -20.80 -17.98
N SER A 170 4.91 -20.26 -17.23
CA SER A 170 5.09 -20.58 -15.81
C SER A 170 4.24 -19.71 -14.87
N SER A 171 3.57 -18.68 -15.40
CA SER A 171 2.81 -17.71 -14.59
C SER A 171 1.30 -17.80 -14.84
N ARG A 172 0.54 -17.98 -13.76
CA ARG A 172 -0.92 -17.92 -13.78
C ARG A 172 -1.48 -16.54 -13.43
N HIS A 173 -0.64 -15.60 -13.06
CA HIS A 173 -1.04 -14.27 -12.61
C HIS A 173 -0.15 -13.19 -13.22
N MET A 174 -0.75 -12.12 -13.76
CA MET A 174 -0.02 -11.06 -14.46
C MET A 174 1.06 -10.40 -13.58
N LEU A 175 0.75 -10.12 -12.32
CA LEU A 175 1.71 -9.50 -11.39
C LEU A 175 2.97 -10.35 -11.14
N ALA A 176 2.89 -11.67 -11.39
CA ALA A 176 4.05 -12.55 -11.25
C ALA A 176 5.03 -12.48 -12.44
N LEU A 177 4.62 -11.93 -13.59
CA LEU A 177 5.43 -11.89 -14.79
C LEU A 177 6.72 -11.09 -14.60
N SER A 178 6.62 -9.91 -14.02
CA SER A 178 7.77 -9.03 -13.76
C SER A 178 8.79 -9.68 -12.82
N GLY A 179 8.33 -10.28 -11.71
CA GLY A 179 9.20 -10.96 -10.75
C GLY A 179 9.88 -12.19 -11.36
N LYS A 180 9.18 -12.95 -12.20
CA LYS A 180 9.77 -14.10 -12.91
C LYS A 180 10.77 -13.68 -13.99
N LEU A 181 10.49 -12.57 -14.68
CA LEU A 181 11.45 -12.02 -15.63
C LEU A 181 12.75 -11.58 -14.93
N MET A 182 12.64 -10.92 -13.78
CA MET A 182 13.81 -10.59 -12.96
C MET A 182 14.59 -11.85 -12.55
N GLY A 183 13.88 -12.88 -12.09
CA GLY A 183 14.50 -14.15 -11.70
C GLY A 183 15.15 -14.91 -12.87
N LEU A 184 14.70 -14.71 -14.11
CA LEU A 184 15.31 -15.31 -15.30
C LEU A 184 16.62 -14.59 -15.68
N CYS A 185 16.75 -13.30 -15.38
CA CYS A 185 17.90 -12.48 -15.69
C CYS A 185 19.01 -12.53 -14.60
N ALA A 186 18.72 -13.12 -13.45
CA ALA A 186 19.64 -13.24 -12.32
C ALA A 186 20.47 -14.53 -12.42
#